data_2fa0e7ba950d4eb2aafa669d63067c7d
#
_entry.id   2fa0e7ba950d4eb2aafa669d63067c7d
#
_cell.length_a   1.000
_cell.length_b   1.000
_cell.length_c   1.000
_cell.angle_alpha   90.00
_cell.angle_beta   90.00
_cell.angle_gamma   90.00
#
_symmetry.space_group_name_H-M   'P 1'
#
loop_
_entity.id
_entity.type
_entity.pdbx_description
1 polymer ?
#
loop_
_entity_poly.entity_id
_entity_poly.type
_entity_poly.pdbx_seq_one_letter_code
_entity_poly.pdbx_strand_id
1 'polypeptide(L)'
;MKISLIFLFVIFSASLTFGQKPIPGQTSFAKPFILGVIDEIQSNELNEKRILNIYLPEGYNPKDTIRYPVIYLLDGSADEDFIHIVGLVQFNSFEWVNQVPKSIVVGIATVERRRDFTFPTNVTEDKSANPTSGHSNRFISFIEKELQPYIQEKYMTSSSKTIIGQSLGGLLATEILFKKPELFNKYIIVSPSLWWDNGSLLNQPLARFEHKDIYIGVGKEGLAPTKIPRVMEVDANVLADKIKNLKNRNVNVYFDYLPLENHATIMHQAVFNSFRLFYP
;
A
#
# COMPACT_ATOMS: atom_id res chain seq x y z
N MET A 1 -30.76 -38.12 -51.35
CA MET A 1 -31.37 -37.30 -50.30
C MET A 1 -30.85 -37.80 -48.95
N LYS A 2 -29.80 -37.19 -48.39
CA LYS A 2 -29.21 -37.53 -47.10
C LYS A 2 -29.66 -36.52 -46.08
N ILE A 3 -30.43 -36.93 -45.12
CA ILE A 3 -30.91 -36.12 -43.99
C ILE A 3 -29.84 -36.24 -42.88
N SER A 4 -29.15 -35.12 -42.61
CA SER A 4 -28.22 -35.02 -41.46
C SER A 4 -29.00 -34.60 -40.21
N LEU A 5 -29.02 -35.44 -39.24
CA LEU A 5 -29.60 -35.18 -37.91
C LEU A 5 -28.56 -34.45 -37.06
N ILE A 6 -28.82 -33.20 -36.72
CA ILE A 6 -27.99 -32.42 -35.80
C ILE A 6 -28.50 -32.69 -34.40
N PHE A 7 -27.67 -33.36 -33.56
CA PHE A 7 -27.93 -33.53 -32.12
C PHE A 7 -27.45 -32.25 -31.39
N LEU A 8 -28.39 -31.53 -30.84
CA LEU A 8 -28.16 -30.39 -29.97
C LEU A 8 -27.88 -30.91 -28.53
N PHE A 9 -26.61 -30.90 -28.11
CA PHE A 9 -26.26 -31.23 -26.73
C PHE A 9 -26.49 -29.99 -25.85
N VAL A 10 -27.56 -30.04 -25.04
CA VAL A 10 -27.80 -29.05 -23.98
C VAL A 10 -26.99 -29.48 -22.76
N ILE A 11 -25.90 -28.78 -22.50
CA ILE A 11 -25.10 -28.97 -21.26
C ILE A 11 -25.83 -28.26 -20.13
N PHE A 12 -26.46 -29.03 -19.26
CA PHE A 12 -27.01 -28.55 -18.00
C PHE A 12 -25.87 -28.40 -16.99
N SER A 13 -25.38 -27.18 -16.78
CA SER A 13 -24.42 -26.87 -15.71
C SER A 13 -25.18 -26.85 -14.38
N ALA A 14 -25.15 -27.97 -13.68
CA ALA A 14 -25.60 -28.02 -12.30
C ALA A 14 -24.56 -27.35 -11.40
N SER A 15 -24.86 -26.15 -10.97
CA SER A 15 -24.09 -25.48 -9.90
C SER A 15 -24.32 -26.24 -8.59
N LEU A 16 -23.32 -27.05 -8.20
CA LEU A 16 -23.29 -27.68 -6.88
C LEU A 16 -22.99 -26.59 -5.83
N THR A 17 -24.02 -25.97 -5.29
CA THR A 17 -23.92 -25.24 -4.04
C THR A 17 -23.69 -26.26 -2.91
N PHE A 18 -22.46 -26.33 -2.39
CA PHE A 18 -22.16 -27.03 -1.15
C PHE A 18 -22.76 -26.24 0.03
N GLY A 19 -24.08 -26.35 0.20
CA GLY A 19 -24.75 -25.95 1.42
C GLY A 19 -24.40 -26.96 2.52
N GLN A 20 -23.64 -26.56 3.53
CA GLN A 20 -23.52 -27.36 4.75
C GLN A 20 -24.90 -27.62 5.32
N LYS A 21 -25.29 -28.91 5.43
CA LYS A 21 -26.57 -29.30 6.06
C LYS A 21 -26.52 -28.86 7.54
N PRO A 22 -27.58 -28.22 8.06
CA PRO A 22 -27.65 -27.88 9.47
C PRO A 22 -27.60 -29.14 10.32
N ILE A 23 -26.81 -29.15 11.39
CA ILE A 23 -26.82 -30.23 12.37
C ILE A 23 -28.17 -30.16 13.11
N PRO A 24 -28.95 -31.25 13.14
CA PRO A 24 -30.25 -31.24 13.81
C PRO A 24 -30.12 -30.90 15.29
N GLY A 25 -30.82 -29.85 15.73
CA GLY A 25 -30.86 -29.38 17.12
C GLY A 25 -29.98 -28.17 17.44
N GLN A 26 -29.21 -27.63 16.49
CA GLN A 26 -28.49 -26.36 16.68
C GLN A 26 -29.06 -25.29 15.74
N THR A 27 -29.79 -24.33 16.30
CA THR A 27 -30.09 -23.05 15.65
C THR A 27 -28.89 -22.11 15.83
N SER A 28 -27.79 -22.35 15.10
CA SER A 28 -26.70 -21.40 15.04
C SER A 28 -26.91 -20.47 13.84
N PHE A 29 -27.17 -19.19 14.10
CA PHE A 29 -27.18 -18.17 13.07
C PHE A 29 -25.74 -17.66 12.89
N ALA A 30 -25.08 -18.05 11.80
CA ALA A 30 -23.81 -17.46 11.43
C ALA A 30 -24.02 -15.97 11.13
N LYS A 31 -23.23 -15.12 11.78
CA LYS A 31 -23.21 -13.68 11.50
C LYS A 31 -21.96 -13.34 10.68
N PRO A 32 -22.05 -12.43 9.71
CA PRO A 32 -20.85 -11.93 9.01
C PRO A 32 -19.85 -11.34 10.01
N PHE A 33 -18.58 -11.68 9.83
CA PHE A 33 -17.47 -10.96 10.47
C PHE A 33 -17.02 -9.86 9.53
N ILE A 34 -17.40 -8.60 9.83
CA ILE A 34 -17.13 -7.45 8.96
C ILE A 34 -15.81 -6.83 9.39
N LEU A 35 -14.79 -6.87 8.51
CA LEU A 35 -13.50 -6.24 8.75
C LEU A 35 -13.49 -4.77 8.30
N GLY A 36 -14.22 -4.42 7.23
CA GLY A 36 -14.22 -3.08 6.65
C GLY A 36 -15.33 -2.91 5.62
N VAL A 37 -15.24 -1.83 4.88
CA VAL A 37 -16.15 -1.52 3.77
C VAL A 37 -15.37 -1.28 2.48
N ILE A 38 -16.04 -1.47 1.35
CA ILE A 38 -15.49 -1.18 0.03
C ILE A 38 -16.13 0.11 -0.47
N ASP A 39 -15.30 1.11 -0.78
CA ASP A 39 -15.70 2.34 -1.43
C ASP A 39 -15.23 2.35 -2.88
N GLU A 40 -15.98 3.01 -3.75
CA GLU A 40 -15.56 3.31 -5.12
C GLU A 40 -15.46 4.82 -5.31
N ILE A 41 -14.38 5.27 -5.94
CA ILE A 41 -14.20 6.64 -6.36
C ILE A 41 -13.96 6.70 -7.87
N GLN A 42 -14.73 7.54 -8.58
CA GLN A 42 -14.45 7.88 -9.98
C GLN A 42 -13.35 8.93 -10.00
N SER A 43 -12.16 8.56 -10.47
CA SER A 43 -11.04 9.49 -10.58
C SER A 43 -11.04 10.21 -11.92
N ASN A 44 -10.96 11.53 -11.89
CA ASN A 44 -10.73 12.36 -13.08
C ASN A 44 -9.24 12.41 -13.44
N GLU A 45 -8.34 12.43 -12.44
CA GLU A 45 -6.89 12.42 -12.67
C GLU A 45 -6.44 11.14 -13.39
N LEU A 46 -7.06 9.99 -13.09
CA LEU A 46 -6.75 8.70 -13.67
C LEU A 46 -7.70 8.29 -14.81
N ASN A 47 -8.86 8.95 -14.92
CA ASN A 47 -9.94 8.64 -15.86
C ASN A 47 -10.46 7.20 -15.73
N GLU A 48 -10.54 6.70 -14.49
CA GLU A 48 -11.02 5.35 -14.19
C GLU A 48 -11.59 5.27 -12.77
N LYS A 49 -12.29 4.19 -12.48
CA LYS A 49 -12.74 3.89 -11.12
C LYS A 49 -11.61 3.30 -10.28
N ARG A 50 -11.57 3.68 -9.00
CA ARG A 50 -10.69 3.12 -8.00
C ARG A 50 -11.48 2.51 -6.86
N ILE A 51 -11.11 1.31 -6.48
CA ILE A 51 -11.64 0.61 -5.31
C ILE A 51 -10.77 0.94 -4.11
N LEU A 52 -11.43 1.29 -3.01
CA LEU A 52 -10.81 1.58 -1.73
C LEU A 52 -11.33 0.59 -0.69
N ASN A 53 -10.45 -0.15 -0.06
CA ASN A 53 -10.77 -0.99 1.08
C ASN A 53 -10.58 -0.18 2.36
N ILE A 54 -11.64 0.06 3.11
CA ILE A 54 -11.62 0.95 4.27
C ILE A 54 -11.82 0.15 5.55
N TYR A 55 -10.84 0.19 6.44
CA TYR A 55 -11.00 -0.28 7.83
C TYR A 55 -11.25 0.92 8.74
N LEU A 56 -12.26 0.80 9.58
CA LEU A 56 -12.58 1.75 10.63
C LEU A 56 -12.25 1.11 11.99
N PRO A 57 -11.56 1.84 12.88
CA PRO A 57 -11.16 1.28 14.17
C PRO A 57 -12.38 0.98 15.05
N GLU A 58 -12.20 0.05 15.99
CA GLU A 58 -13.25 -0.29 16.94
C GLU A 58 -13.75 0.95 17.71
N GLY A 59 -15.07 1.09 17.77
CA GLY A 59 -15.73 2.24 18.38
C GLY A 59 -15.81 3.48 17.48
N TYR A 60 -15.43 3.37 16.19
CA TYR A 60 -15.63 4.48 15.27
C TYR A 60 -17.11 4.88 15.16
N ASN A 61 -17.37 6.17 15.36
CA ASN A 61 -18.71 6.71 15.20
C ASN A 61 -18.62 8.04 14.43
N PRO A 62 -19.27 8.18 13.26
CA PRO A 62 -19.20 9.40 12.45
C PRO A 62 -19.85 10.63 13.10
N LYS A 63 -20.58 10.46 14.21
CA LYS A 63 -21.21 11.55 14.97
C LYS A 63 -20.34 12.06 16.11
N ASP A 64 -19.22 11.40 16.41
CA ASP A 64 -18.32 11.80 17.48
C ASP A 64 -17.39 12.94 17.04
N THR A 65 -16.73 13.55 18.02
CA THR A 65 -15.69 14.56 17.79
C THR A 65 -14.29 13.95 17.64
N ILE A 66 -14.16 12.64 17.88
CA ILE A 66 -12.87 11.93 17.79
C ILE A 66 -12.39 11.88 16.34
N ARG A 67 -11.13 12.24 16.15
CA ARG A 67 -10.49 12.23 14.85
C ARG A 67 -9.37 11.21 14.81
N TYR A 68 -9.34 10.40 13.76
CA TYR A 68 -8.43 9.26 13.62
C TYR A 68 -7.31 9.54 12.62
N PRO A 69 -6.04 9.16 12.91
CA PRO A 69 -4.99 9.10 11.91
C PRO A 69 -5.41 8.21 10.74
N VAL A 70 -4.88 8.52 9.55
CA VAL A 70 -5.17 7.73 8.34
C VAL A 70 -3.90 7.08 7.82
N ILE A 71 -3.95 5.78 7.61
CA ILE A 71 -2.90 4.98 6.99
C ILE A 71 -3.35 4.63 5.57
N TYR A 72 -2.65 5.14 4.57
CA TYR A 72 -2.85 4.82 3.16
C TYR A 72 -1.91 3.69 2.77
N LEU A 73 -2.49 2.58 2.34
CA LEU A 73 -1.79 1.37 1.96
C LEU A 73 -1.83 1.21 0.44
N LEU A 74 -0.69 1.25 -0.20
CA LEU A 74 -0.52 0.86 -1.61
C LEU A 74 -0.59 -0.66 -1.73
N ASP A 75 -0.98 -1.18 -2.90
CA ASP A 75 -1.28 -2.60 -3.09
C ASP A 75 -2.29 -3.11 -2.03
N GLY A 76 -3.30 -2.26 -1.75
CA GLY A 76 -4.24 -2.45 -0.64
C GLY A 76 -5.53 -3.15 -1.06
N SER A 77 -5.50 -4.08 -2.03
CA SER A 77 -6.63 -4.95 -2.36
C SER A 77 -6.90 -5.96 -1.24
N ALA A 78 -8.12 -6.47 -1.17
CA ALA A 78 -8.51 -7.42 -0.13
C ALA A 78 -7.77 -8.76 -0.24
N ASP A 79 -7.31 -9.11 -1.43
CA ASP A 79 -6.51 -10.30 -1.76
C ASP A 79 -4.99 -10.01 -1.82
N GLU A 80 -4.58 -8.79 -1.47
CA GLU A 80 -3.19 -8.37 -1.34
C GLU A 80 -2.88 -8.02 0.14
N ASP A 81 -2.29 -6.86 0.40
CA ASP A 81 -1.76 -6.49 1.71
C ASP A 81 -2.82 -5.99 2.73
N PHE A 82 -4.05 -5.69 2.30
CA PHE A 82 -5.04 -5.02 3.16
C PHE A 82 -5.33 -5.77 4.46
N ILE A 83 -5.68 -7.05 4.36
CA ILE A 83 -6.16 -7.83 5.52
C ILE A 83 -5.08 -7.94 6.60
N HIS A 84 -3.84 -8.29 6.21
CA HIS A 84 -2.79 -8.49 7.19
C HIS A 84 -2.26 -7.17 7.79
N ILE A 85 -2.26 -6.07 7.04
CA ILE A 85 -1.88 -4.75 7.57
C ILE A 85 -2.97 -4.22 8.50
N VAL A 86 -4.24 -4.38 8.16
CA VAL A 86 -5.35 -4.07 9.06
C VAL A 86 -5.24 -4.86 10.36
N GLY A 87 -4.91 -6.16 10.28
CA GLY A 87 -4.68 -6.99 11.45
C GLY A 87 -3.56 -6.47 12.35
N LEU A 88 -2.45 -5.99 11.76
CA LEU A 88 -1.37 -5.34 12.51
C LEU A 88 -1.84 -4.05 13.20
N VAL A 89 -2.56 -3.19 12.48
CA VAL A 89 -3.09 -1.93 13.03
C VAL A 89 -4.07 -2.21 14.16
N GLN A 90 -5.01 -3.12 13.95
CA GLN A 90 -6.01 -3.52 14.95
C GLN A 90 -5.33 -4.05 16.21
N PHE A 91 -4.44 -5.04 16.09
CA PHE A 91 -3.76 -5.66 17.22
C PHE A 91 -2.96 -4.63 18.03
N ASN A 92 -2.16 -3.79 17.35
CA ASN A 92 -1.31 -2.81 18.01
C ASN A 92 -2.10 -1.63 18.58
N SER A 93 -3.39 -1.47 18.23
CA SER A 93 -4.28 -0.43 18.78
C SER A 93 -5.16 -0.91 19.93
N PHE A 94 -5.11 -2.18 20.34
CA PHE A 94 -5.80 -2.64 21.55
C PHE A 94 -5.31 -1.88 22.79
N GLU A 95 -6.20 -1.56 23.71
CA GLU A 95 -5.88 -0.79 24.93
C GLU A 95 -4.75 -1.40 25.77
N TRP A 96 -4.67 -2.73 25.79
CA TRP A 96 -3.62 -3.46 26.50
C TRP A 96 -2.29 -3.59 25.75
N VAL A 97 -2.27 -3.32 24.42
CA VAL A 97 -1.04 -3.21 23.61
C VAL A 97 -0.60 -1.75 23.51
N ASN A 98 -1.52 -0.87 23.12
CA ASN A 98 -1.39 0.58 23.03
C ASN A 98 -0.12 1.05 22.31
N GLN A 99 0.27 0.35 21.25
CA GLN A 99 1.48 0.66 20.48
C GLN A 99 1.19 1.61 19.31
N VAL A 100 -0.03 1.59 18.76
CA VAL A 100 -0.45 2.42 17.64
C VAL A 100 -1.79 3.08 17.97
N PRO A 101 -1.99 4.37 17.69
CA PRO A 101 -3.31 4.98 17.89
C PRO A 101 -4.35 4.30 17.01
N LYS A 102 -5.58 4.20 17.49
CA LYS A 102 -6.72 3.76 16.68
C LYS A 102 -6.73 4.56 15.38
N SER A 103 -6.64 3.89 14.24
CA SER A 103 -6.40 4.51 12.93
C SER A 103 -7.37 3.98 11.88
N ILE A 104 -7.75 4.82 10.93
CA ILE A 104 -8.42 4.41 9.70
C ILE A 104 -7.36 3.86 8.75
N VAL A 105 -7.61 2.70 8.11
CA VAL A 105 -6.75 2.19 7.04
C VAL A 105 -7.48 2.30 5.71
N VAL A 106 -6.84 2.91 4.73
CA VAL A 106 -7.33 3.09 3.37
C VAL A 106 -6.44 2.28 2.44
N GLY A 107 -6.87 1.08 2.10
CA GLY A 107 -6.22 0.24 1.11
C GLY A 107 -6.61 0.68 -0.30
N ILE A 108 -5.65 1.09 -1.10
CA ILE A 108 -5.86 1.51 -2.49
C ILE A 108 -5.66 0.28 -3.37
N ALA A 109 -6.75 -0.25 -3.92
CA ALA A 109 -6.68 -1.42 -4.79
C ALA A 109 -5.95 -1.10 -6.08
N THR A 110 -5.11 -2.02 -6.52
CA THR A 110 -4.28 -1.89 -7.71
C THR A 110 -5.11 -2.16 -8.97
N VAL A 111 -4.97 -1.31 -9.99
CA VAL A 111 -5.53 -1.51 -11.32
C VAL A 111 -4.42 -1.82 -12.31
N GLU A 112 -3.46 -0.91 -12.47
CA GLU A 112 -2.27 -1.14 -13.27
C GLU A 112 -1.04 -0.60 -12.53
N ARG A 113 -0.40 -1.50 -11.80
CA ARG A 113 0.64 -1.21 -10.82
C ARG A 113 1.87 -0.53 -11.43
N ARG A 114 2.32 -0.99 -12.60
CA ARG A 114 3.53 -0.44 -13.26
C ARG A 114 3.28 0.96 -13.78
N ARG A 115 2.10 1.21 -14.34
CA ARG A 115 1.66 2.53 -14.77
C ARG A 115 1.66 3.52 -13.61
N ASP A 116 1.02 3.11 -12.51
CA ASP A 116 0.68 3.99 -11.40
C ASP A 116 1.86 4.26 -10.46
N PHE A 117 2.78 3.30 -10.31
CA PHE A 117 3.83 3.35 -9.29
C PHE A 117 5.22 3.67 -9.84
N THR A 118 5.35 3.90 -11.14
CA THR A 118 6.63 4.27 -11.76
C THR A 118 6.56 5.63 -12.43
N PHE A 119 7.63 6.41 -12.29
CA PHE A 119 7.85 7.61 -13.10
C PHE A 119 8.47 7.24 -14.46
N PRO A 120 8.42 8.16 -15.47
CA PRO A 120 9.00 7.90 -16.78
C PRO A 120 10.47 7.49 -16.70
N THR A 121 10.83 6.42 -17.42
CA THR A 121 12.21 5.93 -17.49
C THR A 121 12.86 6.28 -18.83
N ASN A 122 14.17 6.50 -18.84
CA ASN A 122 14.99 6.63 -20.04
C ASN A 122 15.68 5.32 -20.43
N VAL A 123 15.56 4.29 -19.58
CA VAL A 123 16.16 2.97 -19.82
C VAL A 123 15.29 2.18 -20.80
N THR A 124 15.86 1.80 -21.93
CA THR A 124 15.15 1.09 -22.99
C THR A 124 14.61 -0.25 -22.53
N GLU A 125 15.38 -0.98 -21.74
CA GLU A 125 15.00 -2.27 -21.16
C GLU A 125 13.79 -2.13 -20.24
N ASP A 126 13.76 -1.12 -19.38
CA ASP A 126 12.62 -0.84 -18.49
C ASP A 126 11.34 -0.54 -19.30
N LYS A 127 11.46 0.30 -20.34
CA LYS A 127 10.33 0.60 -21.25
C LYS A 127 9.80 -0.64 -21.94
N SER A 128 10.72 -1.48 -22.43
CA SER A 128 10.35 -2.69 -23.17
C SER A 128 9.69 -3.74 -22.27
N ALA A 129 10.21 -3.90 -21.05
CA ALA A 129 9.67 -4.83 -20.07
C ALA A 129 8.35 -4.34 -19.43
N ASN A 130 8.15 -3.01 -19.38
CA ASN A 130 7.01 -2.38 -18.73
C ASN A 130 6.40 -1.26 -19.61
N PRO A 131 5.74 -1.60 -20.71
CA PRO A 131 5.30 -0.63 -21.74
C PRO A 131 4.24 0.36 -21.23
N THR A 132 3.52 0.02 -20.17
CA THR A 132 2.49 0.89 -19.54
C THR A 132 3.04 1.79 -18.46
N SER A 133 4.32 1.68 -18.09
CA SER A 133 4.96 2.41 -16.99
C SER A 133 5.05 3.92 -17.20
N GLY A 134 5.34 4.65 -16.13
CA GLY A 134 5.75 6.06 -16.24
C GLY A 134 4.68 7.10 -15.97
N HIS A 135 3.60 6.76 -15.28
CA HIS A 135 2.49 7.67 -15.01
C HIS A 135 2.26 7.95 -13.52
N SER A 136 3.25 7.72 -12.66
CA SER A 136 3.14 7.96 -11.22
C SER A 136 2.69 9.40 -10.87
N ASN A 137 3.06 10.38 -11.67
CA ASN A 137 2.63 11.76 -11.47
C ASN A 137 1.09 11.90 -11.47
N ARG A 138 0.37 11.16 -12.32
CA ARG A 138 -1.10 11.16 -12.32
C ARG A 138 -1.65 10.49 -11.07
N PHE A 139 -1.02 9.41 -10.63
CA PHE A 139 -1.42 8.71 -9.41
C PHE A 139 -1.14 9.56 -8.15
N ILE A 140 -0.03 10.29 -8.11
CA ILE A 140 0.25 11.26 -7.04
C ILE A 140 -0.79 12.39 -7.05
N SER A 141 -1.17 12.91 -8.24
CA SER A 141 -2.24 13.90 -8.35
C SER A 141 -3.60 13.35 -7.87
N PHE A 142 -3.91 12.09 -8.16
CA PHE A 142 -5.10 11.43 -7.64
C PHE A 142 -5.09 11.38 -6.10
N ILE A 143 -3.97 10.98 -5.50
CA ILE A 143 -3.83 10.96 -4.02
C ILE A 143 -4.06 12.36 -3.44
N GLU A 144 -3.43 13.39 -4.03
CA GLU A 144 -3.46 14.77 -3.54
C GLU A 144 -4.83 15.42 -3.68
N LYS A 145 -5.42 15.33 -4.87
CA LYS A 145 -6.57 16.14 -5.25
C LYS A 145 -7.92 15.45 -5.09
N GLU A 146 -7.92 14.13 -5.08
CA GLU A 146 -9.16 13.35 -5.08
C GLU A 146 -9.26 12.42 -3.86
N LEU A 147 -8.28 11.52 -3.66
CA LEU A 147 -8.35 10.51 -2.62
C LEU A 147 -8.32 11.11 -1.21
N GLN A 148 -7.32 11.94 -0.88
CA GLN A 148 -7.21 12.52 0.45
C GLN A 148 -8.40 13.43 0.78
N PRO A 149 -8.85 14.33 -0.10
CA PRO A 149 -10.07 15.11 0.13
C PRO A 149 -11.32 14.24 0.34
N TYR A 150 -11.52 13.21 -0.48
CA TYR A 150 -12.63 12.27 -0.34
C TYR A 150 -12.66 11.60 1.04
N ILE A 151 -11.52 11.10 1.50
CA ILE A 151 -11.41 10.45 2.81
C ILE A 151 -11.64 11.46 3.95
N GLN A 152 -11.15 12.69 3.81
CA GLN A 152 -11.34 13.75 4.81
C GLN A 152 -12.79 14.21 4.91
N GLU A 153 -13.51 14.23 3.80
CA GLU A 153 -14.93 14.60 3.76
C GLU A 153 -15.82 13.49 4.36
N LYS A 154 -15.51 12.24 4.02
CA LYS A 154 -16.37 11.10 4.36
C LYS A 154 -16.15 10.55 5.76
N TYR A 155 -14.94 10.66 6.30
CA TYR A 155 -14.54 10.02 7.56
C TYR A 155 -13.99 11.03 8.57
N MET A 156 -14.09 10.68 9.87
CA MET A 156 -13.57 11.49 10.98
C MET A 156 -12.04 11.40 11.07
N THR A 157 -11.33 12.11 10.20
CA THR A 157 -9.87 12.05 10.09
C THR A 157 -9.16 13.14 10.87
N SER A 158 -7.98 12.85 11.39
CA SER A 158 -7.01 13.84 11.88
C SER A 158 -6.08 14.30 10.75
N SER A 159 -5.18 15.23 11.04
CA SER A 159 -4.15 15.67 10.10
C SER A 159 -3.00 14.67 9.93
N SER A 160 -2.90 13.63 10.77
CA SER A 160 -1.82 12.64 10.69
C SER A 160 -2.09 11.64 9.59
N LYS A 161 -1.20 11.58 8.60
CA LYS A 161 -1.29 10.71 7.43
C LYS A 161 -0.02 9.89 7.27
N THR A 162 -0.17 8.59 7.13
CA THR A 162 0.93 7.63 6.86
C THR A 162 0.73 7.01 5.48
N ILE A 163 1.81 6.82 4.73
CA ILE A 163 1.82 5.99 3.52
C ILE A 163 2.66 4.74 3.76
N ILE A 164 2.14 3.60 3.32
CA ILE A 164 2.85 2.31 3.33
C ILE A 164 2.94 1.80 1.90
N GLY A 165 4.14 1.43 1.48
CA GLY A 165 4.35 0.81 0.18
C GLY A 165 5.56 -0.09 0.12
N GLN A 166 5.41 -1.22 -0.58
CA GLN A 166 6.48 -2.18 -0.83
C GLN A 166 6.86 -2.23 -2.31
N SER A 167 8.13 -2.52 -2.61
CA SER A 167 8.61 -2.73 -3.97
C SER A 167 8.37 -1.50 -4.86
N LEU A 168 7.59 -1.59 -5.95
CA LEU A 168 7.18 -0.42 -6.73
C LEU A 168 6.31 0.54 -5.91
N GLY A 169 5.51 0.05 -4.96
CA GLY A 169 4.81 0.90 -3.98
C GLY A 169 5.80 1.67 -3.09
N GLY A 170 6.90 1.03 -2.70
CA GLY A 170 8.01 1.68 -1.99
C GLY A 170 8.73 2.72 -2.84
N LEU A 171 8.87 2.46 -4.16
CA LEU A 171 9.39 3.45 -5.12
C LEU A 171 8.47 4.67 -5.20
N LEU A 172 7.16 4.47 -5.33
CA LEU A 172 6.18 5.56 -5.36
C LEU A 172 6.18 6.37 -4.06
N ALA A 173 6.19 5.69 -2.91
CA ALA A 173 6.27 6.38 -1.61
C ALA A 173 7.55 7.21 -1.49
N THR A 174 8.68 6.70 -2.02
CA THR A 174 9.94 7.44 -2.11
C THR A 174 9.83 8.64 -3.06
N GLU A 175 9.20 8.47 -4.22
CA GLU A 175 8.97 9.57 -5.17
C GLU A 175 8.12 10.68 -4.56
N ILE A 176 7.06 10.32 -3.82
CA ILE A 176 6.23 11.29 -3.09
C ILE A 176 7.07 12.04 -2.05
N LEU A 177 7.90 11.34 -1.29
CA LEU A 177 8.79 11.97 -0.32
C LEU A 177 9.74 12.98 -0.97
N PHE A 178 10.21 12.72 -2.19
CA PHE A 178 11.12 13.62 -2.91
C PHE A 178 10.41 14.83 -3.50
N LYS A 179 9.19 14.69 -4.02
CA LYS A 179 8.51 15.69 -4.84
C LYS A 179 7.37 16.41 -4.14
N LYS A 180 6.66 15.71 -3.24
CA LYS A 180 5.42 16.13 -2.57
C LYS A 180 5.41 15.69 -1.10
N PRO A 181 6.46 15.99 -0.32
CA PRO A 181 6.59 15.49 1.04
C PRO A 181 5.46 15.93 1.97
N GLU A 182 4.75 17.01 1.65
CA GLU A 182 3.61 17.53 2.42
C GLU A 182 2.41 16.61 2.45
N LEU A 183 2.31 15.65 1.52
CA LEU A 183 1.16 14.75 1.45
C LEU A 183 1.06 13.80 2.64
N PHE A 184 2.19 13.45 3.26
CA PHE A 184 2.23 12.53 4.39
C PHE A 184 3.16 12.98 5.50
N ASN A 185 2.81 12.61 6.74
CA ASN A 185 3.65 12.85 7.92
C ASN A 185 4.62 11.68 8.18
N LYS A 186 4.17 10.46 7.87
CA LYS A 186 4.92 9.23 8.10
C LYS A 186 5.02 8.41 6.82
N TYR A 187 6.19 7.81 6.60
CA TYR A 187 6.51 7.00 5.44
C TYR A 187 7.02 5.63 5.91
N ILE A 188 6.37 4.57 5.49
CA ILE A 188 6.83 3.19 5.68
C ILE A 188 7.17 2.65 4.30
N ILE A 189 8.45 2.67 3.99
CA ILE A 189 9.02 2.33 2.69
C ILE A 189 9.69 0.97 2.85
N VAL A 190 9.13 -0.06 2.18
CA VAL A 190 9.57 -1.43 2.34
C VAL A 190 10.15 -1.94 1.03
N SER A 191 11.37 -2.45 1.07
CA SER A 191 12.07 -3.05 -0.10
C SER A 191 11.87 -2.26 -1.39
N PRO A 192 12.12 -0.93 -1.39
CA PRO A 192 11.74 -0.06 -2.50
C PRO A 192 12.51 -0.40 -3.77
N SER A 193 11.81 -0.44 -4.92
CA SER A 193 12.39 -0.67 -6.25
C SER A 193 13.22 0.52 -6.75
N LEU A 194 14.20 0.97 -5.95
CA LEU A 194 15.04 2.14 -6.24
C LEU A 194 15.96 1.96 -7.45
N TRP A 195 16.06 0.74 -7.95
CA TRP A 195 16.75 0.39 -9.19
C TRP A 195 16.06 0.92 -10.46
N TRP A 196 14.78 1.28 -10.39
CA TRP A 196 14.02 1.82 -11.52
C TRP A 196 14.75 3.00 -12.15
N ASP A 197 14.77 3.06 -13.50
CA ASP A 197 15.48 4.07 -14.29
C ASP A 197 16.95 4.21 -13.86
N ASN A 198 17.65 3.08 -13.69
CA ASN A 198 19.05 3.02 -13.22
C ASN A 198 19.29 3.73 -11.87
N GLY A 199 18.28 3.81 -11.01
CA GLY A 199 18.39 4.45 -9.71
C GLY A 199 18.39 5.99 -9.78
N SER A 200 17.86 6.56 -10.85
CA SER A 200 17.87 8.01 -11.09
C SER A 200 17.22 8.83 -9.97
N LEU A 201 16.22 8.26 -9.28
CA LEU A 201 15.55 8.92 -8.15
C LEU A 201 16.53 9.23 -7.01
N LEU A 202 17.48 8.33 -6.74
CA LEU A 202 18.50 8.53 -5.70
C LEU A 202 19.44 9.72 -5.99
N ASN A 203 19.56 10.13 -7.25
CA ASN A 203 20.37 11.26 -7.68
C ASN A 203 19.63 12.61 -7.65
N GLN A 204 18.28 12.58 -7.51
CA GLN A 204 17.48 13.81 -7.46
C GLN A 204 17.65 14.53 -6.12
N PRO A 205 17.56 15.86 -6.08
CA PRO A 205 17.52 16.60 -4.81
C PRO A 205 16.24 16.25 -4.05
N LEU A 206 16.34 16.21 -2.72
CA LEU A 206 15.18 16.12 -1.86
C LEU A 206 14.51 17.49 -1.73
N ALA A 207 13.18 17.54 -1.78
CA ALA A 207 12.43 18.71 -1.37
C ALA A 207 12.71 19.01 0.12
N ARG A 208 12.53 20.27 0.53
CA ARG A 208 12.58 20.61 1.96
C ARG A 208 11.33 20.11 2.64
N PHE A 209 11.49 19.41 3.76
CA PHE A 209 10.39 18.96 4.59
C PHE A 209 10.79 18.99 6.06
N GLU A 210 9.78 19.04 6.93
CA GLU A 210 9.94 19.05 8.38
C GLU A 210 8.93 18.09 9.01
N HIS A 211 9.19 17.66 10.24
CA HIS A 211 8.29 16.81 11.03
C HIS A 211 7.87 15.53 10.29
N LYS A 212 8.87 14.70 9.94
CA LYS A 212 8.65 13.41 9.29
C LYS A 212 9.21 12.26 10.11
N ASP A 213 8.45 11.16 10.15
CA ASP A 213 8.98 9.87 10.55
C ASP A 213 9.08 9.00 9.29
N ILE A 214 10.28 8.53 8.98
CA ILE A 214 10.56 7.77 7.76
C ILE A 214 11.22 6.47 8.16
N TYR A 215 10.52 5.37 7.90
CA TYR A 215 11.05 4.03 8.04
C TYR A 215 11.39 3.45 6.68
N ILE A 216 12.57 2.87 6.55
CA ILE A 216 13.05 2.21 5.34
C ILE A 216 13.49 0.81 5.76
N GLY A 217 12.68 -0.20 5.41
CA GLY A 217 12.97 -1.60 5.65
C GLY A 217 13.44 -2.30 4.38
N VAL A 218 14.43 -3.20 4.50
CA VAL A 218 14.87 -4.04 3.38
C VAL A 218 15.25 -5.43 3.90
N GLY A 219 14.85 -6.46 3.18
CA GLY A 219 15.20 -7.85 3.46
C GLY A 219 16.54 -8.26 2.84
N LYS A 220 16.85 -9.55 2.90
CA LYS A 220 17.96 -10.15 2.16
C LYS A 220 17.50 -10.43 0.72
N GLU A 221 17.78 -9.51 -0.19
CA GLU A 221 17.24 -9.52 -1.56
C GLU A 221 18.32 -9.63 -2.64
N GLY A 222 19.47 -8.97 -2.44
CA GLY A 222 20.60 -9.03 -3.34
C GLY A 222 20.42 -8.20 -4.61
N LEU A 223 20.74 -8.80 -5.77
CA LEU A 223 20.72 -8.09 -7.04
C LEU A 223 19.29 -7.77 -7.51
N ALA A 224 19.08 -6.53 -7.86
CA ALA A 224 17.87 -6.07 -8.52
C ALA A 224 17.76 -6.61 -9.97
N PRO A 225 16.55 -6.72 -10.53
CA PRO A 225 16.34 -7.24 -11.89
C PRO A 225 16.69 -6.19 -12.97
N THR A 226 17.94 -5.73 -13.01
CA THR A 226 18.43 -4.67 -13.89
C THR A 226 19.68 -5.09 -14.63
N LYS A 227 19.91 -4.50 -15.83
CA LYS A 227 21.10 -4.77 -16.65
C LYS A 227 22.37 -4.23 -15.98
N ILE A 228 22.31 -3.03 -15.41
CA ILE A 228 23.39 -2.48 -14.59
C ILE A 228 23.20 -3.01 -13.18
N PRO A 229 24.15 -3.78 -12.64
CA PRO A 229 23.99 -4.40 -11.33
C PRO A 229 23.73 -3.37 -10.22
N ARG A 230 22.64 -3.54 -9.50
CA ARG A 230 22.28 -2.81 -8.30
C ARG A 230 21.88 -3.77 -7.21
N VAL A 231 22.20 -3.47 -5.96
CA VAL A 231 21.87 -4.30 -4.81
C VAL A 231 20.77 -3.57 -4.03
N MET A 232 19.66 -4.25 -3.80
CA MET A 232 18.47 -3.65 -3.16
C MET A 232 18.78 -3.07 -1.78
N GLU A 233 19.56 -3.80 -0.97
CA GLU A 233 19.96 -3.37 0.38
C GLU A 233 20.85 -2.12 0.34
N VAL A 234 21.73 -2.04 -0.66
CA VAL A 234 22.62 -0.88 -0.86
C VAL A 234 21.80 0.35 -1.24
N ASP A 235 20.88 0.22 -2.18
CA ASP A 235 20.04 1.32 -2.62
C ASP A 235 19.13 1.84 -1.49
N ALA A 236 18.57 0.94 -0.68
CA ALA A 236 17.76 1.31 0.48
C ALA A 236 18.61 2.05 1.54
N ASN A 237 19.84 1.60 1.80
CA ASN A 237 20.76 2.30 2.71
C ASN A 237 21.16 3.66 2.17
N VAL A 238 21.46 3.78 0.88
CA VAL A 238 21.78 5.07 0.21
C VAL A 238 20.63 6.06 0.37
N LEU A 239 19.37 5.61 0.24
CA LEU A 239 18.20 6.45 0.50
C LEU A 239 18.19 6.95 1.94
N ALA A 240 18.38 6.04 2.91
CA ALA A 240 18.39 6.39 4.33
C ALA A 240 19.48 7.42 4.65
N ASP A 241 20.70 7.20 4.17
CA ASP A 241 21.83 8.11 4.39
C ASP A 241 21.60 9.46 3.73
N LYS A 242 21.02 9.47 2.52
CA LYS A 242 20.67 10.72 1.84
C LYS A 242 19.73 11.59 2.66
N ILE A 243 18.72 10.98 3.29
CA ILE A 243 17.75 11.71 4.11
C ILE A 243 18.39 12.15 5.44
N LYS A 244 19.15 11.28 6.11
CA LYS A 244 19.91 11.61 7.34
C LYS A 244 20.87 12.77 7.15
N ASN A 245 21.50 12.86 5.96
CA ASN A 245 22.45 13.92 5.63
C ASN A 245 21.82 15.30 5.48
N LEU A 246 20.49 15.43 5.43
CA LEU A 246 19.80 16.72 5.54
C LEU A 246 20.02 17.38 6.92
N LYS A 247 20.43 16.60 7.93
CA LYS A 247 20.68 17.05 9.31
C LYS A 247 19.50 17.83 9.91
N ASN A 248 18.29 17.51 9.48
CA ASN A 248 17.08 18.13 10.00
C ASN A 248 16.66 17.45 11.29
N ARG A 249 16.68 18.18 12.42
CA ARG A 249 16.34 17.62 13.75
C ARG A 249 14.88 17.22 13.90
N ASN A 250 14.01 17.67 13.02
CA ASN A 250 12.59 17.37 13.04
C ASN A 250 12.24 16.18 12.11
N VAL A 251 13.24 15.45 11.60
CA VAL A 251 13.06 14.30 10.72
C VAL A 251 13.74 13.10 11.34
N ASN A 252 12.93 12.10 11.68
CA ASN A 252 13.42 10.83 12.18
C ASN A 252 13.54 9.84 11.03
N VAL A 253 14.71 9.22 10.87
CA VAL A 253 14.98 8.23 9.81
C VAL A 253 15.45 6.94 10.43
N TYR A 254 14.68 5.89 10.21
CA TYR A 254 14.95 4.54 10.69
C TYR A 254 15.27 3.65 9.48
N PHE A 255 16.48 3.11 9.44
CA PHE A 255 16.87 2.09 8.46
C PHE A 255 16.92 0.73 9.18
N ASP A 256 16.21 -0.25 8.62
CA ASP A 256 16.07 -1.57 9.22
C ASP A 256 16.38 -2.65 8.16
N TYR A 257 17.49 -3.36 8.37
CA TYR A 257 17.84 -4.55 7.58
C TYR A 257 17.33 -5.80 8.28
N LEU A 258 16.46 -6.54 7.60
CA LEU A 258 15.84 -7.75 8.14
C LEU A 258 16.42 -9.00 7.45
N PRO A 259 17.51 -9.56 7.95
CA PRO A 259 18.25 -10.65 7.28
C PRO A 259 17.50 -11.98 7.19
N LEU A 260 16.45 -12.16 8.00
CA LEU A 260 15.59 -13.35 7.97
C LEU A 260 14.43 -13.23 6.98
N GLU A 261 14.21 -12.02 6.44
CA GLU A 261 13.16 -11.74 5.47
C GLU A 261 13.74 -11.62 4.07
N ASN A 262 12.90 -11.88 3.07
CA ASN A 262 13.17 -11.64 1.66
C ASN A 262 12.10 -10.72 1.07
N HIS A 263 12.17 -10.42 -0.22
CA HIS A 263 11.24 -9.52 -0.89
C HIS A 263 9.76 -9.88 -0.71
N ALA A 264 9.42 -11.17 -0.61
CA ALA A 264 8.04 -11.63 -0.47
C ALA A 264 7.53 -11.66 0.97
N THR A 265 8.41 -11.77 1.97
CA THR A 265 8.01 -11.99 3.37
C THR A 265 8.16 -10.77 4.25
N ILE A 266 8.90 -9.76 3.83
CA ILE A 266 9.33 -8.64 4.67
C ILE A 266 8.19 -7.72 5.14
N MET A 267 7.12 -7.57 4.34
CA MET A 267 6.12 -6.52 4.54
C MET A 267 5.54 -6.51 5.96
N HIS A 268 5.12 -7.67 6.46
CA HIS A 268 4.52 -7.81 7.78
C HIS A 268 5.47 -7.35 8.90
N GLN A 269 6.71 -7.89 8.89
CA GLN A 269 7.68 -7.58 9.94
C GLN A 269 8.15 -6.13 9.88
N ALA A 270 8.37 -5.59 8.68
CA ALA A 270 8.78 -4.21 8.49
C ALA A 270 7.73 -3.23 9.03
N VAL A 271 6.45 -3.44 8.70
CA VAL A 271 5.36 -2.60 9.22
C VAL A 271 5.24 -2.70 10.74
N PHE A 272 5.34 -3.90 11.30
CA PHE A 272 5.33 -4.09 12.75
C PHE A 272 6.49 -3.35 13.43
N ASN A 273 7.71 -3.46 12.90
CA ASN A 273 8.88 -2.75 13.42
C ASN A 273 8.73 -1.23 13.33
N SER A 274 8.19 -0.73 12.20
CA SER A 274 7.97 0.71 12.01
C SER A 274 7.03 1.29 13.06
N PHE A 275 5.98 0.57 13.44
CA PHE A 275 5.05 1.01 14.48
C PHE A 275 5.75 1.17 15.83
N ARG A 276 6.64 0.25 16.19
CA ARG A 276 7.42 0.34 17.45
C ARG A 276 8.38 1.52 17.47
N LEU A 277 8.86 1.94 16.31
CA LEU A 277 9.78 3.09 16.16
C LEU A 277 9.04 4.42 16.09
N PHE A 278 7.87 4.45 15.48
CA PHE A 278 7.07 5.67 15.35
C PHE A 278 6.28 6.04 16.59
N TYR A 279 6.02 5.04 17.45
CA TYR A 279 5.23 5.18 18.68
C TYR A 279 5.97 4.48 19.83
N PRO A 280 7.12 5.03 20.28
CA PRO A 280 7.98 4.43 21.32
C PRO A 280 7.36 4.43 22.72
#